data_e40c992e6e3cbf141270de67aa3d93a0
#
_entry.id   e40c992e6e3cbf141270de67aa3d93a0
#
_cell.length_a   1.000
_cell.length_b   1.000
_cell.length_c   1.000
_cell.angle_alpha   90.00
_cell.angle_beta   90.00
_cell.angle_gamma   90.00
#
_symmetry.space_group_name_H-M   'P 1'
#
loop_
_entity.id
_entity.type
_entity.pdbx_description
1 polymer ?
#
loop_
_entity_poly.entity_id
_entity_poly.type
_entity_poly.pdbx_seq_one_letter_code
_entity_poly.pdbx_strand_id
1 'polypeptide(L)'
;MTAIRKVTNYTKTPLNSLLSNNSAFIGLLVLSFLCIGLLNILKHEMWRDELQAWLIAKDSVSIMNLFSNLRYEGHPALWHICLYFISRFTAQPIVMQFFHLLLAATTIYIFTRFSSFTKLQKTLFAFGYFPLYEYAAISRNYAIGVLFIFCFCSVFRTRTKNYLVLSCVLFMLAQTSVYGLMIAICFGFTLIMEYVLDRNLRKSLCTGRTELIISIAIFTLGIMGSVFQLIPPIDSGGRIWGMSIDLRRITRVITIPWKSYIPIPEFMNTKFIVSTILPSRIPSVILSIILLCFSLLLFVRKPVVIFLYISATIGLLMFSCLIHFGELRHHGHLFILLIACLWISDYYTDIKLKSLLFNNLARFCKKYKNRFIVGILSIHLILGLAASGADWFYPFSAGKETAKFIKDKQMDNMLMLGDMDFPASVVAGYLNRKIYYTQSNRFGSFIIWNNKRGNHSAYEILKKAQELTLQRKEDILLIMNYELDISSALNPIVKIKEFKKSIVPNEKYYLYLMSYDTVGTSCRIKKQLL
;
A
#
# COMPACT_ATOMS: atom_id res chain seq x y z
N MET A 1 -32.63 -61.06 13.06
CA MET A 1 -32.59 -59.67 13.58
C MET A 1 -31.79 -58.79 12.61
N THR A 2 -32.50 -58.15 11.69
CA THR A 2 -31.96 -57.39 10.60
C THR A 2 -31.94 -55.91 11.03
N ALA A 3 -30.73 -55.35 11.21
CA ALA A 3 -30.55 -53.94 11.57
C ALA A 3 -30.73 -53.06 10.30
N ILE A 4 -31.78 -52.27 10.26
CA ILE A 4 -32.09 -51.28 9.27
C ILE A 4 -31.08 -50.14 9.37
N ARG A 5 -30.15 -50.03 8.40
CA ARG A 5 -29.36 -48.82 8.20
C ARG A 5 -30.27 -47.73 7.63
N LYS A 6 -30.63 -46.76 8.46
CA LYS A 6 -31.22 -45.49 7.99
C LYS A 6 -30.14 -44.72 7.24
N VAL A 7 -30.21 -44.72 5.92
CA VAL A 7 -29.49 -43.76 5.06
C VAL A 7 -30.22 -42.43 5.15
N THR A 8 -29.72 -41.54 5.99
CA THR A 8 -30.13 -40.14 5.98
C THR A 8 -29.56 -39.49 4.72
N ASN A 9 -30.40 -39.41 3.68
CA ASN A 9 -30.14 -38.57 2.53
C ASN A 9 -30.12 -37.10 2.98
N TYR A 10 -28.95 -36.55 3.34
CA TYR A 10 -28.78 -35.12 3.39
C TYR A 10 -28.86 -34.59 1.96
N THR A 11 -30.00 -34.04 1.60
CA THR A 11 -30.13 -33.21 0.39
C THR A 11 -29.12 -32.09 0.51
N LYS A 12 -28.06 -32.13 -0.27
CA LYS A 12 -27.06 -31.05 -0.36
C LYS A 12 -27.83 -29.79 -0.75
N THR A 13 -27.84 -28.78 0.12
CA THR A 13 -28.39 -27.48 -0.23
C THR A 13 -27.70 -26.96 -1.49
N PRO A 14 -28.37 -26.19 -2.36
CA PRO A 14 -27.77 -25.64 -3.59
C PRO A 14 -26.43 -24.93 -3.33
N LEU A 15 -26.29 -24.27 -2.21
CA LEU A 15 -25.05 -23.62 -1.77
C LEU A 15 -23.91 -24.63 -1.54
N ASN A 16 -24.17 -25.78 -0.92
CA ASN A 16 -23.17 -26.82 -0.68
C ASN A 16 -22.69 -27.48 -1.98
N SER A 17 -23.54 -27.58 -2.99
CA SER A 17 -23.18 -28.09 -4.32
C SER A 17 -22.30 -27.08 -5.09
N LEU A 18 -22.60 -25.80 -5.02
CA LEU A 18 -21.79 -24.73 -5.59
C LEU A 18 -20.38 -24.68 -4.95
N LEU A 19 -20.31 -24.78 -3.61
CA LEU A 19 -19.03 -24.76 -2.89
C LEU A 19 -18.20 -26.02 -3.10
N SER A 20 -18.79 -27.14 -3.52
CA SER A 20 -18.05 -28.36 -3.89
C SER A 20 -17.34 -28.22 -5.24
N ASN A 21 -17.90 -27.46 -6.19
CA ASN A 21 -17.29 -27.18 -7.48
C ASN A 21 -16.19 -26.11 -7.33
N ASN A 22 -14.96 -26.43 -7.68
CA ASN A 22 -13.83 -25.51 -7.54
C ASN A 22 -13.98 -24.24 -8.39
N SER A 23 -14.49 -24.33 -9.61
CA SER A 23 -14.67 -23.17 -10.49
C SER A 23 -15.78 -22.24 -9.96
N ALA A 24 -16.89 -22.79 -9.46
CA ALA A 24 -17.97 -22.01 -8.86
C ALA A 24 -17.51 -21.32 -7.56
N PHE A 25 -16.72 -22.01 -6.72
CA PHE A 25 -16.14 -21.41 -5.52
C PHE A 25 -15.23 -20.23 -5.86
N ILE A 26 -14.35 -20.37 -6.87
CA ILE A 26 -13.45 -19.29 -7.31
C ILE A 26 -14.26 -18.10 -7.80
N GLY A 27 -15.24 -18.32 -8.69
CA GLY A 27 -16.10 -17.26 -9.22
C GLY A 27 -16.88 -16.54 -8.12
N LEU A 28 -17.47 -17.29 -7.19
CA LEU A 28 -18.21 -16.71 -6.06
C LEU A 28 -17.31 -15.89 -5.13
N LEU A 29 -16.13 -16.40 -4.81
CA LEU A 29 -15.19 -15.69 -3.92
C LEU A 29 -14.70 -14.38 -4.55
N VAL A 30 -14.31 -14.41 -5.84
CA VAL A 30 -13.83 -13.21 -6.56
C VAL A 30 -14.97 -12.19 -6.72
N LEU A 31 -16.18 -12.65 -7.07
CA LEU A 31 -17.34 -11.76 -7.17
C LEU A 31 -17.69 -11.12 -5.82
N SER A 32 -17.72 -11.90 -4.74
CA SER A 32 -17.96 -11.37 -3.39
C SER A 32 -16.89 -10.37 -2.98
N PHE A 33 -15.61 -10.65 -3.31
CA PHE A 33 -14.51 -9.72 -3.07
C PHE A 33 -14.68 -8.41 -3.86
N LEU A 34 -15.07 -8.49 -5.13
CA LEU A 34 -15.35 -7.31 -5.96
C LEU A 34 -16.53 -6.50 -5.40
N CYS A 35 -17.62 -7.14 -4.99
CA CYS A 35 -18.77 -6.44 -4.41
C CYS A 35 -18.42 -5.69 -3.12
N ILE A 36 -17.72 -6.36 -2.18
CA ILE A 36 -17.32 -5.73 -0.91
C ILE A 36 -16.24 -4.67 -1.16
N GLY A 37 -15.28 -4.96 -2.03
CA GLY A 37 -14.25 -4.00 -2.43
C GLY A 37 -14.84 -2.76 -3.11
N LEU A 38 -15.86 -2.92 -3.94
CA LEU A 38 -16.60 -1.80 -4.55
C LEU A 38 -17.27 -0.93 -3.48
N LEU A 39 -17.93 -1.53 -2.49
CA LEU A 39 -18.51 -0.79 -1.37
C LEU A 39 -17.42 -0.02 -0.59
N ASN A 40 -16.27 -0.65 -0.37
CA ASN A 40 -15.14 0.00 0.31
C ASN A 40 -14.64 1.22 -0.48
N ILE A 41 -14.34 1.09 -1.77
CA ILE A 41 -13.79 2.22 -2.56
C ILE A 41 -14.80 3.35 -2.75
N LEU A 42 -16.10 3.07 -2.80
CA LEU A 42 -17.14 4.10 -2.90
C LEU A 42 -17.30 4.90 -1.60
N LYS A 43 -16.98 4.30 -0.46
CA LYS A 43 -17.00 4.95 0.87
C LYS A 43 -15.68 5.59 1.22
N HIS A 44 -14.56 4.99 0.82
CA HIS A 44 -13.22 5.49 1.07
C HIS A 44 -12.98 6.85 0.40
N GLU A 45 -12.53 7.82 1.16
CA GLU A 45 -12.10 9.12 0.67
C GLU A 45 -10.59 9.13 0.47
N MET A 46 -10.17 9.24 -0.80
CA MET A 46 -8.75 9.26 -1.14
C MET A 46 -8.01 10.38 -0.41
N TRP A 47 -6.86 10.06 0.14
CA TRP A 47 -6.00 10.98 0.83
C TRP A 47 -4.77 11.34 0.00
N ARG A 48 -3.87 12.18 0.57
CA ARG A 48 -2.70 12.72 -0.15
C ARG A 48 -1.86 11.66 -0.86
N ASP A 49 -1.57 10.52 -0.21
CA ASP A 49 -0.69 9.52 -0.79
C ASP A 49 -1.27 8.82 -2.03
N GLU A 50 -2.57 8.75 -2.16
CA GLU A 50 -3.26 8.23 -3.35
C GLU A 50 -3.32 9.29 -4.43
N LEU A 51 -3.81 10.49 -4.06
CA LEU A 51 -3.96 11.59 -5.01
C LEU A 51 -2.62 12.11 -5.52
N GLN A 52 -1.54 12.05 -4.74
CA GLN A 52 -0.19 12.38 -5.20
C GLN A 52 0.19 11.57 -6.45
N ALA A 53 0.01 10.24 -6.41
CA ALA A 53 0.34 9.39 -7.55
C ALA A 53 -0.54 9.70 -8.77
N TRP A 54 -1.85 9.94 -8.55
CA TRP A 54 -2.77 10.34 -9.60
C TRP A 54 -2.39 11.68 -10.25
N LEU A 55 -2.10 12.68 -9.43
CA LEU A 55 -1.80 14.04 -9.88
C LEU A 55 -0.48 14.12 -10.62
N ILE A 56 0.57 13.42 -10.15
CA ILE A 56 1.83 13.31 -10.88
C ILE A 56 1.58 12.71 -12.27
N ALA A 57 0.86 11.61 -12.33
CA ALA A 57 0.57 10.92 -13.59
C ALA A 57 -0.25 11.79 -14.54
N LYS A 58 -1.32 12.41 -14.03
CA LYS A 58 -2.25 13.23 -14.80
C LYS A 58 -1.60 14.50 -15.35
N ASP A 59 -0.82 15.19 -14.53
CA ASP A 59 -0.26 16.49 -14.89
C ASP A 59 1.11 16.41 -15.58
N SER A 60 1.66 15.21 -15.74
CA SER A 60 2.85 14.99 -16.57
C SER A 60 2.47 15.07 -18.06
N VAL A 61 3.14 15.95 -18.79
CA VAL A 61 2.85 16.22 -20.22
C VAL A 61 3.39 15.14 -21.16
N SER A 62 4.40 14.37 -20.72
CA SER A 62 5.00 13.26 -21.46
C SER A 62 5.51 12.19 -20.50
N ILE A 63 5.83 11.00 -21.04
CA ILE A 63 6.45 9.91 -20.25
C ILE A 63 7.79 10.37 -19.67
N MET A 64 8.61 11.12 -20.41
CA MET A 64 9.88 11.66 -19.90
C MET A 64 9.65 12.65 -18.76
N ASN A 65 8.63 13.50 -18.87
CA ASN A 65 8.26 14.41 -17.79
C ASN A 65 7.71 13.66 -16.57
N LEU A 66 6.97 12.54 -16.77
CA LEU A 66 6.55 11.66 -15.69
C LEU A 66 7.77 11.12 -14.92
N PHE A 67 8.78 10.56 -15.59
CA PHE A 67 10.00 10.10 -14.94
C PHE A 67 10.74 11.22 -14.20
N SER A 68 10.77 12.43 -14.75
CA SER A 68 11.35 13.60 -14.08
C SER A 68 10.61 13.94 -12.78
N ASN A 69 9.27 13.93 -12.80
CA ASN A 69 8.45 14.22 -11.62
C ASN A 69 8.55 13.13 -10.55
N LEU A 70 8.78 11.86 -10.95
CA LEU A 70 8.89 10.73 -10.03
C LEU A 70 10.19 10.66 -9.25
N ARG A 71 11.23 11.39 -9.65
CA ARG A 71 12.56 11.33 -9.00
C ARG A 71 12.54 11.66 -7.50
N TYR A 72 11.49 12.35 -7.02
CA TYR A 72 11.34 12.73 -5.62
C TYR A 72 10.42 11.78 -4.82
N GLU A 73 9.79 10.79 -5.49
CA GLU A 73 8.76 9.92 -4.85
C GLU A 73 9.33 8.68 -4.16
N GLY A 74 10.56 8.27 -4.47
CA GLY A 74 11.18 7.07 -3.91
C GLY A 74 10.46 5.77 -4.30
N HIS A 75 9.79 5.77 -5.45
CA HIS A 75 9.10 4.60 -6.01
C HIS A 75 9.44 4.39 -7.49
N PRO A 76 9.62 3.14 -7.95
CA PRO A 76 9.69 2.82 -9.37
C PRO A 76 8.38 3.16 -10.09
N ALA A 77 8.45 3.37 -11.42
CA ALA A 77 7.44 4.06 -12.19
C ALA A 77 6.20 3.23 -12.58
N LEU A 78 6.18 1.91 -12.41
CA LEU A 78 5.15 1.05 -13.02
C LEU A 78 3.72 1.49 -12.69
N TRP A 79 3.45 1.78 -11.41
CA TRP A 79 2.14 2.29 -10.98
C TRP A 79 1.77 3.61 -11.67
N HIS A 80 2.70 4.54 -11.70
CA HIS A 80 2.49 5.86 -12.29
C HIS A 80 2.35 5.80 -13.81
N ILE A 81 3.04 4.87 -14.49
CA ILE A 81 2.87 4.62 -15.94
C ILE A 81 1.44 4.13 -16.21
N CYS A 82 0.92 3.19 -15.41
CA CYS A 82 -0.47 2.76 -15.54
C CYS A 82 -1.44 3.94 -15.37
N LEU A 83 -1.25 4.75 -14.33
CA LEU A 83 -2.08 5.93 -14.08
C LEU A 83 -1.92 7.00 -15.16
N TYR A 84 -0.72 7.17 -15.73
CA TYR A 84 -0.48 8.12 -16.82
C TYR A 84 -1.36 7.80 -18.03
N PHE A 85 -1.41 6.54 -18.44
CA PHE A 85 -2.27 6.17 -19.57
C PHE A 85 -3.76 6.30 -19.22
N ILE A 86 -4.18 5.88 -18.04
CA ILE A 86 -5.56 6.00 -17.58
C ILE A 86 -6.00 7.48 -17.53
N SER A 87 -5.14 8.36 -17.02
CA SER A 87 -5.43 9.79 -16.88
C SER A 87 -5.55 10.54 -18.21
N ARG A 88 -5.15 9.93 -19.34
CA ARG A 88 -5.40 10.51 -20.69
C ARG A 88 -6.87 10.42 -21.11
N PHE A 89 -7.62 9.48 -20.54
CA PHE A 89 -9.04 9.28 -20.85
C PHE A 89 -9.98 10.04 -19.90
N THR A 90 -9.51 10.35 -18.69
CA THR A 90 -10.34 11.02 -17.66
C THR A 90 -9.50 11.76 -16.64
N ALA A 91 -10.01 12.89 -16.17
CA ALA A 91 -9.42 13.65 -15.06
C ALA A 91 -9.96 13.20 -13.67
N GLN A 92 -10.92 12.27 -13.64
CA GLN A 92 -11.59 11.86 -12.40
C GLN A 92 -10.76 10.82 -11.64
N PRO A 93 -10.29 11.10 -10.42
CA PRO A 93 -9.41 10.19 -9.68
C PRO A 93 -10.08 8.89 -9.23
N ILE A 94 -11.41 8.83 -9.20
CA ILE A 94 -12.16 7.60 -8.86
C ILE A 94 -11.78 6.41 -9.77
N VAL A 95 -11.37 6.67 -11.02
CA VAL A 95 -10.99 5.62 -11.98
C VAL A 95 -9.73 4.90 -11.53
N MET A 96 -8.83 5.58 -10.80
CA MET A 96 -7.68 4.95 -10.14
C MET A 96 -8.14 3.89 -9.13
N GLN A 97 -9.17 4.18 -8.32
CA GLN A 97 -9.71 3.21 -7.34
C GLN A 97 -10.32 1.99 -8.03
N PHE A 98 -11.05 2.16 -9.12
CA PHE A 98 -11.59 1.03 -9.91
C PHE A 98 -10.48 0.18 -10.51
N PHE A 99 -9.47 0.79 -11.11
CA PHE A 99 -8.31 0.07 -11.66
C PHE A 99 -7.56 -0.70 -10.55
N HIS A 100 -7.37 -0.07 -9.41
CA HIS A 100 -6.71 -0.68 -8.26
C HIS A 100 -7.51 -1.89 -7.71
N LEU A 101 -8.83 -1.77 -7.62
CA LEU A 101 -9.72 -2.89 -7.21
C LEU A 101 -9.63 -4.06 -8.19
N LEU A 102 -9.53 -3.81 -9.50
CA LEU A 102 -9.34 -4.86 -10.51
C LEU A 102 -7.99 -5.59 -10.32
N LEU A 103 -6.91 -4.87 -10.01
CA LEU A 103 -5.61 -5.49 -9.68
C LEU A 103 -5.71 -6.37 -8.42
N ALA A 104 -6.38 -5.88 -7.38
CA ALA A 104 -6.61 -6.63 -6.15
C ALA A 104 -7.46 -7.89 -6.41
N ALA A 105 -8.55 -7.78 -7.18
CA ALA A 105 -9.40 -8.92 -7.54
C ALA A 105 -8.65 -9.95 -8.39
N THR A 106 -7.79 -9.50 -9.32
CA THR A 106 -6.89 -10.38 -10.09
C THR A 106 -5.93 -11.11 -9.18
N THR A 107 -5.40 -10.44 -8.17
CA THR A 107 -4.55 -11.05 -7.14
C THR A 107 -5.30 -12.17 -6.38
N ILE A 108 -6.54 -11.90 -5.96
CA ILE A 108 -7.39 -12.90 -5.29
C ILE A 108 -7.72 -14.06 -6.23
N TYR A 109 -8.02 -13.79 -7.50
CA TYR A 109 -8.23 -14.83 -8.51
C TYR A 109 -7.02 -15.75 -8.64
N ILE A 110 -5.81 -15.19 -8.86
CA ILE A 110 -4.57 -15.95 -8.99
C ILE A 110 -4.31 -16.79 -7.73
N PHE A 111 -4.42 -16.18 -6.55
CA PHE A 111 -4.25 -16.88 -5.28
C PHE A 111 -5.26 -18.02 -5.12
N THR A 112 -6.52 -17.76 -5.40
CA THR A 112 -7.59 -18.76 -5.22
C THR A 112 -7.49 -19.89 -6.24
N ARG A 113 -7.13 -19.59 -7.49
CA ARG A 113 -7.07 -20.55 -8.58
C ARG A 113 -5.85 -21.48 -8.49
N PHE A 114 -4.68 -20.93 -8.15
CA PHE A 114 -3.42 -21.64 -8.34
C PHE A 114 -2.74 -22.07 -7.02
N SER A 115 -3.10 -21.48 -5.88
CA SER A 115 -2.49 -21.89 -4.61
C SER A 115 -3.08 -23.17 -4.05
N SER A 116 -2.31 -23.87 -3.22
CA SER A 116 -2.67 -25.10 -2.52
C SER A 116 -3.45 -24.89 -1.22
N PHE A 117 -3.73 -23.66 -0.84
CA PHE A 117 -4.47 -23.35 0.37
C PHE A 117 -5.89 -23.92 0.35
N THR A 118 -6.44 -24.24 1.53
CA THR A 118 -7.81 -24.71 1.66
C THR A 118 -8.83 -23.62 1.31
N LYS A 119 -10.06 -23.99 0.97
CA LYS A 119 -11.12 -23.03 0.67
C LYS A 119 -11.34 -22.03 1.81
N LEU A 120 -11.32 -22.50 3.07
CA LEU A 120 -11.41 -21.64 4.25
C LEU A 120 -10.24 -20.63 4.29
N GLN A 121 -8.99 -21.09 4.13
CA GLN A 121 -7.83 -20.19 4.14
C GLN A 121 -7.87 -19.16 3.01
N LYS A 122 -8.32 -19.55 1.81
CA LYS A 122 -8.51 -18.65 0.66
C LYS A 122 -9.55 -17.58 0.94
N THR A 123 -10.67 -17.96 1.56
CA THR A 123 -11.72 -17.01 1.96
C THR A 123 -11.24 -16.05 3.04
N LEU A 124 -10.63 -16.56 4.10
CA LEU A 124 -10.08 -15.73 5.18
C LEU A 124 -8.98 -14.78 4.69
N PHE A 125 -8.13 -15.23 3.76
CA PHE A 125 -7.12 -14.39 3.13
C PHE A 125 -7.75 -13.27 2.31
N ALA A 126 -8.70 -13.61 1.43
CA ALA A 126 -9.34 -12.64 0.53
C ALA A 126 -9.98 -11.46 1.29
N PHE A 127 -10.66 -11.75 2.39
CA PHE A 127 -11.33 -10.73 3.20
C PHE A 127 -10.50 -10.23 4.40
N GLY A 128 -9.22 -10.60 4.46
CA GLY A 128 -8.28 -10.15 5.49
C GLY A 128 -7.87 -8.69 5.30
N TYR A 129 -7.28 -8.10 6.33
CA TYR A 129 -6.90 -6.69 6.40
C TYR A 129 -6.08 -6.22 5.19
N PHE A 130 -4.98 -6.89 4.87
CA PHE A 130 -4.14 -6.46 3.75
C PHE A 130 -4.82 -6.62 2.40
N PRO A 131 -5.39 -7.81 2.02
CA PRO A 131 -5.99 -7.95 0.71
C PRO A 131 -7.23 -7.09 0.47
N LEU A 132 -8.13 -6.97 1.46
CA LEU A 132 -9.41 -6.29 1.29
C LEU A 132 -9.34 -4.79 1.56
N TYR A 133 -8.59 -4.38 2.59
CA TYR A 133 -8.55 -2.97 3.00
C TYR A 133 -7.29 -2.26 2.49
N GLU A 134 -6.11 -2.67 2.94
CA GLU A 134 -4.86 -1.95 2.67
C GLU A 134 -4.45 -1.99 1.18
N TYR A 135 -4.68 -3.13 0.50
CA TYR A 135 -4.27 -3.35 -0.89
C TYR A 135 -5.44 -3.43 -1.88
N ALA A 136 -6.67 -3.10 -1.46
CA ALA A 136 -7.81 -2.98 -2.36
C ALA A 136 -8.55 -1.64 -2.21
N ALA A 137 -8.86 -1.19 -0.98
CA ALA A 137 -9.56 0.07 -0.76
C ALA A 137 -8.61 1.27 -0.90
N ILE A 138 -7.40 1.21 -0.35
CA ILE A 138 -6.41 2.29 -0.41
C ILE A 138 -5.53 2.12 -1.67
N SER A 139 -5.68 3.03 -2.63
CA SER A 139 -5.10 2.89 -3.98
C SER A 139 -3.62 3.25 -4.03
N ARG A 140 -2.75 2.25 -3.83
CA ARG A 140 -1.30 2.41 -3.79
C ARG A 140 -0.58 1.39 -4.68
N ASN A 141 0.67 1.69 -5.04
CA ASN A 141 1.56 0.85 -5.84
C ASN A 141 1.84 -0.55 -5.22
N TYR A 142 1.50 -0.79 -3.96
CA TYR A 142 1.77 -2.07 -3.28
C TYR A 142 0.90 -3.21 -3.82
N ALA A 143 -0.34 -2.94 -4.20
CA ALA A 143 -1.23 -3.97 -4.74
C ALA A 143 -0.67 -4.65 -6.00
N ILE A 144 -0.08 -3.86 -6.92
CA ILE A 144 0.54 -4.41 -8.13
C ILE A 144 1.80 -5.23 -7.78
N GLY A 145 2.49 -4.88 -6.68
CA GLY A 145 3.59 -5.68 -6.13
C GLY A 145 3.11 -7.05 -5.63
N VAL A 146 2.03 -7.08 -4.85
CA VAL A 146 1.42 -8.34 -4.36
C VAL A 146 0.93 -9.20 -5.52
N LEU A 147 0.34 -8.59 -6.56
CA LEU A 147 -0.05 -9.27 -7.78
C LEU A 147 1.14 -10.01 -8.40
N PHE A 148 2.28 -9.35 -8.63
CA PHE A 148 3.44 -9.99 -9.24
C PHE A 148 4.14 -11.01 -8.32
N ILE A 149 4.09 -10.85 -6.99
CA ILE A 149 4.52 -11.90 -6.06
C ILE A 149 3.70 -13.18 -6.27
N PHE A 150 2.38 -13.07 -6.39
CA PHE A 150 1.52 -14.24 -6.59
C PHE A 150 1.55 -14.76 -8.03
N CYS A 151 1.77 -13.91 -9.04
CA CYS A 151 2.11 -14.35 -10.39
C CYS A 151 3.37 -15.23 -10.35
N PHE A 152 4.43 -14.80 -9.67
CA PHE A 152 5.65 -15.59 -9.51
C PHE A 152 5.36 -16.96 -8.87
N CYS A 153 4.61 -16.97 -7.76
CA CYS A 153 4.23 -18.23 -7.11
C CYS A 153 3.43 -19.15 -8.03
N SER A 154 2.52 -18.61 -8.84
CA SER A 154 1.65 -19.38 -9.75
C SER A 154 2.42 -20.03 -10.89
N VAL A 155 3.43 -19.33 -11.42
CA VAL A 155 4.28 -19.82 -12.52
C VAL A 155 5.58 -20.48 -12.01
N PHE A 156 5.80 -20.58 -10.71
CA PHE A 156 7.04 -21.07 -10.11
C PHE A 156 7.43 -22.49 -10.59
N ARG A 157 6.46 -23.29 -10.97
CA ARG A 157 6.69 -24.64 -11.52
C ARG A 157 7.50 -24.61 -12.83
N THR A 158 7.45 -23.53 -13.61
CA THR A 158 8.16 -23.42 -14.89
C THR A 158 9.68 -23.43 -14.72
N ARG A 159 10.21 -23.14 -13.51
CA ARG A 159 11.64 -23.17 -13.19
C ARG A 159 12.33 -24.50 -13.53
N THR A 160 11.58 -25.60 -13.61
CA THR A 160 12.12 -26.91 -14.00
C THR A 160 12.29 -27.05 -15.52
N LYS A 161 11.79 -26.09 -16.31
CA LYS A 161 11.86 -26.08 -17.77
C LYS A 161 12.72 -24.92 -18.28
N ASN A 162 12.35 -23.70 -17.92
CA ASN A 162 13.06 -22.46 -18.26
C ASN A 162 12.80 -21.34 -17.25
N TYR A 163 13.59 -20.27 -17.32
CA TYR A 163 13.49 -19.13 -16.41
C TYR A 163 12.89 -17.86 -17.05
N LEU A 164 12.59 -17.86 -18.36
CA LEU A 164 12.20 -16.63 -19.07
C LEU A 164 10.95 -15.98 -18.47
N VAL A 165 9.88 -16.76 -18.26
CA VAL A 165 8.63 -16.26 -17.68
C VAL A 165 8.86 -15.72 -16.26
N LEU A 166 9.64 -16.45 -15.47
CA LEU A 166 9.98 -16.02 -14.09
C LEU A 166 10.77 -14.72 -14.11
N SER A 167 11.74 -14.56 -15.00
CA SER A 167 12.54 -13.33 -15.12
C SER A 167 11.70 -12.13 -15.55
N CYS A 168 10.74 -12.31 -16.47
CA CYS A 168 9.78 -11.28 -16.84
C CYS A 168 8.91 -10.84 -15.64
N VAL A 169 8.41 -11.82 -14.85
CA VAL A 169 7.63 -11.51 -13.65
C VAL A 169 8.48 -10.79 -12.60
N LEU A 170 9.74 -11.20 -12.40
CA LEU A 170 10.67 -10.53 -11.48
C LEU A 170 11.04 -9.12 -11.94
N PHE A 171 11.21 -8.92 -13.25
CA PHE A 171 11.40 -7.59 -13.84
C PHE A 171 10.23 -6.67 -13.46
N MET A 172 9.00 -7.11 -13.71
CA MET A 172 7.79 -6.34 -13.40
C MET A 172 7.64 -6.09 -11.89
N LEU A 173 7.91 -7.10 -11.06
CA LEU A 173 7.88 -6.97 -9.60
C LEU A 173 8.88 -5.90 -9.11
N ALA A 174 10.08 -5.87 -9.66
CA ALA A 174 11.11 -4.87 -9.31
C ALA A 174 10.65 -3.44 -9.63
N GLN A 175 9.78 -3.22 -10.65
CA GLN A 175 9.28 -1.90 -11.03
C GLN A 175 8.09 -1.42 -10.17
N THR A 176 7.65 -2.16 -9.15
CA THR A 176 6.46 -1.80 -8.37
C THR A 176 6.73 -0.91 -7.17
N SER A 177 7.70 -1.27 -6.34
CA SER A 177 8.09 -0.57 -5.12
C SER A 177 9.46 -1.04 -4.65
N VAL A 178 10.08 -0.33 -3.70
CA VAL A 178 11.33 -0.78 -3.08
C VAL A 178 11.17 -2.15 -2.39
N TYR A 179 10.01 -2.44 -1.81
CA TYR A 179 9.69 -3.74 -1.19
C TYR A 179 9.56 -4.84 -2.25
N GLY A 180 8.90 -4.53 -3.39
CA GLY A 180 8.83 -5.41 -4.54
C GLY A 180 10.21 -5.71 -5.14
N LEU A 181 11.08 -4.69 -5.27
CA LEU A 181 12.47 -4.85 -5.70
C LEU A 181 13.24 -5.81 -4.79
N MET A 182 13.16 -5.63 -3.46
CA MET A 182 13.87 -6.47 -2.51
C MET A 182 13.40 -7.92 -2.56
N ILE A 183 12.09 -8.15 -2.65
CA ILE A 183 11.51 -9.48 -2.79
C ILE A 183 11.91 -10.09 -4.14
N ALA A 184 11.92 -9.32 -5.24
CA ALA A 184 12.38 -9.79 -6.56
C ALA A 184 13.84 -10.23 -6.53
N ILE A 185 14.71 -9.48 -5.84
CA ILE A 185 16.12 -9.85 -5.64
C ILE A 185 16.22 -11.18 -4.87
N CYS A 186 15.47 -11.34 -3.77
CA CYS A 186 15.49 -12.57 -2.98
C CYS A 186 14.94 -13.78 -3.77
N PHE A 187 13.90 -13.60 -4.55
CA PHE A 187 13.39 -14.65 -5.46
C PHE A 187 14.43 -15.03 -6.51
N GLY A 188 15.07 -14.03 -7.15
CA GLY A 188 16.12 -14.27 -8.14
C GLY A 188 17.32 -15.02 -7.56
N PHE A 189 17.82 -14.58 -6.40
CA PHE A 189 18.91 -15.30 -5.70
C PHE A 189 18.50 -16.72 -5.29
N THR A 190 17.25 -16.93 -4.91
CA THR A 190 16.73 -18.27 -4.60
C THR A 190 16.77 -19.19 -5.83
N LEU A 191 16.37 -18.68 -7.01
CA LEU A 191 16.48 -19.44 -8.28
C LEU A 191 17.93 -19.74 -8.65
N ILE A 192 18.85 -18.77 -8.48
CA ILE A 192 20.28 -18.94 -8.73
C ILE A 192 20.85 -19.99 -7.76
N MET A 193 20.54 -19.90 -6.48
CA MET A 193 21.00 -20.86 -5.49
C MET A 193 20.52 -22.29 -5.82
N GLU A 194 19.24 -22.44 -6.15
CA GLU A 194 18.67 -23.75 -6.55
C GLU A 194 19.36 -24.28 -7.80
N TYR A 195 19.57 -23.44 -8.84
CA TYR A 195 20.27 -23.80 -10.06
C TYR A 195 21.72 -24.27 -9.78
N VAL A 196 22.45 -23.59 -8.90
CA VAL A 196 23.83 -23.92 -8.58
C VAL A 196 23.92 -25.22 -7.78
N LEU A 197 23.03 -25.46 -6.82
CA LEU A 197 23.09 -26.58 -5.89
C LEU A 197 22.45 -27.86 -6.42
N ASP A 198 21.40 -27.77 -7.25
CA ASP A 198 20.67 -28.92 -7.75
C ASP A 198 21.14 -29.35 -9.16
N ARG A 199 22.00 -30.39 -9.18
CA ARG A 199 22.51 -30.97 -10.46
C ARG A 199 21.38 -31.60 -11.29
N ASN A 200 20.36 -32.16 -10.65
CA ASN A 200 19.25 -32.81 -11.37
C ASN A 200 18.38 -31.75 -12.06
N LEU A 201 18.11 -30.64 -11.38
CA LEU A 201 17.43 -29.50 -11.96
C LEU A 201 18.19 -28.97 -13.19
N ARG A 202 19.53 -28.78 -13.10
CA ARG A 202 20.34 -28.33 -14.22
C ARG A 202 20.28 -29.27 -15.44
N LYS A 203 20.21 -30.58 -15.18
CA LYS A 203 20.09 -31.58 -16.26
C LYS A 203 18.70 -31.64 -16.87
N SER A 204 17.65 -31.36 -16.10
CA SER A 204 16.25 -31.36 -16.54
C SER A 204 15.84 -30.08 -17.29
N LEU A 205 16.62 -29.01 -17.17
CA LEU A 205 16.36 -27.78 -17.88
C LEU A 205 16.53 -27.97 -19.39
N CYS A 206 15.45 -27.78 -20.13
CA CYS A 206 15.46 -27.77 -21.60
C CYS A 206 16.02 -26.46 -22.16
N THR A 207 16.50 -25.56 -21.29
CA THR A 207 16.92 -24.21 -21.60
C THR A 207 18.28 -24.19 -22.27
N GLY A 208 18.35 -23.64 -23.49
CA GLY A 208 19.61 -23.31 -24.14
C GLY A 208 20.38 -22.22 -23.40
N ARG A 209 21.71 -22.13 -23.61
CA ARG A 209 22.56 -21.08 -23.03
C ARG A 209 22.02 -19.67 -23.33
N THR A 210 21.52 -19.45 -24.54
CA THR A 210 20.95 -18.16 -24.97
C THR A 210 19.75 -17.74 -24.12
N GLU A 211 18.82 -18.65 -23.86
CA GLU A 211 17.61 -18.36 -23.06
C GLU A 211 17.97 -18.07 -21.60
N LEU A 212 18.95 -18.77 -21.03
CA LEU A 212 19.48 -18.48 -19.70
C LEU A 212 20.10 -17.07 -19.62
N ILE A 213 20.91 -16.71 -20.62
CA ILE A 213 21.54 -15.38 -20.71
C ILE A 213 20.46 -14.30 -20.83
N ILE A 214 19.44 -14.48 -21.67
CA ILE A 214 18.32 -13.57 -21.82
C ILE A 214 17.58 -13.43 -20.49
N SER A 215 17.32 -14.52 -19.78
CA SER A 215 16.63 -14.51 -18.48
C SER A 215 17.43 -13.71 -17.43
N ILE A 216 18.74 -13.90 -17.37
CA ILE A 216 19.63 -13.15 -16.48
C ILE A 216 19.65 -11.67 -16.88
N ALA A 217 19.72 -11.35 -18.16
CA ALA A 217 19.71 -9.98 -18.66
C ALA A 217 18.41 -9.26 -18.29
N ILE A 218 17.24 -9.88 -18.52
CA ILE A 218 15.94 -9.31 -18.14
C ILE A 218 15.88 -9.04 -16.64
N PHE A 219 16.28 -9.99 -15.80
CA PHE A 219 16.30 -9.82 -14.35
C PHE A 219 17.23 -8.69 -13.92
N THR A 220 18.44 -8.65 -14.45
CA THR A 220 19.44 -7.61 -14.13
C THR A 220 18.95 -6.23 -14.57
N LEU A 221 18.40 -6.10 -15.78
CA LEU A 221 17.83 -4.84 -16.28
C LEU A 221 16.66 -4.38 -15.39
N GLY A 222 15.83 -5.30 -14.88
CA GLY A 222 14.77 -4.98 -13.94
C GLY A 222 15.30 -4.36 -12.65
N ILE A 223 16.34 -4.96 -12.06
CA ILE A 223 16.99 -4.44 -10.85
C ILE A 223 17.64 -3.09 -11.11
N MET A 224 18.49 -2.99 -12.16
CA MET A 224 19.20 -1.76 -12.48
C MET A 224 18.26 -0.60 -12.77
N GLY A 225 17.20 -0.83 -13.58
CA GLY A 225 16.20 0.17 -13.88
C GLY A 225 15.45 0.65 -12.64
N SER A 226 15.12 -0.26 -11.72
CA SER A 226 14.47 0.11 -10.45
C SER A 226 15.41 0.88 -9.53
N VAL A 227 16.63 0.42 -9.35
CA VAL A 227 17.65 1.11 -8.52
C VAL A 227 17.91 2.52 -9.04
N PHE A 228 18.07 2.68 -10.37
CA PHE A 228 18.26 4.00 -10.98
C PHE A 228 17.11 4.98 -10.68
N GLN A 229 15.87 4.49 -10.71
CA GLN A 229 14.70 5.31 -10.41
C GLN A 229 14.59 5.67 -8.91
N LEU A 230 15.17 4.87 -8.03
CA LEU A 230 15.14 5.08 -6.57
C LEU A 230 16.23 6.05 -6.08
N ILE A 231 17.23 6.39 -6.90
CA ILE A 231 18.29 7.35 -6.53
C ILE A 231 17.67 8.75 -6.50
N PRO A 232 17.57 9.40 -5.32
CA PRO A 232 16.95 10.71 -5.21
C PRO A 232 17.85 11.78 -5.83
N PRO A 233 17.26 12.91 -6.30
CA PRO A 233 18.03 14.09 -6.71
C PRO A 233 18.83 14.69 -5.54
N ILE A 234 19.88 15.43 -5.86
CA ILE A 234 20.75 16.08 -4.86
C ILE A 234 19.98 17.09 -4.01
N ASP A 235 18.98 17.74 -4.58
CA ASP A 235 18.09 18.71 -3.92
C ASP A 235 16.86 18.06 -3.25
N SER A 236 16.83 16.74 -3.10
CA SER A 236 15.75 16.05 -2.36
C SER A 236 15.73 16.51 -0.90
N GLY A 237 14.56 16.96 -0.42
CA GLY A 237 14.35 17.40 0.95
C GLY A 237 14.31 16.26 1.98
N GLY A 238 14.12 15.03 1.51
CA GLY A 238 14.20 13.83 2.32
C GLY A 238 15.59 13.23 2.28
N ARG A 239 16.43 13.48 3.28
CA ARG A 239 17.67 12.69 3.46
C ARG A 239 17.28 11.26 3.78
N ILE A 240 17.14 10.44 2.73
CA ILE A 240 16.79 9.02 2.84
C ILE A 240 17.84 8.24 3.64
N TRP A 241 19.07 8.73 3.75
CA TRP A 241 20.23 8.04 4.29
C TRP A 241 20.71 8.56 5.66
N GLY A 242 19.79 8.86 6.57
CA GLY A 242 20.15 9.18 7.96
C GLY A 242 20.40 7.90 8.76
N MET A 243 21.57 7.29 8.65
CA MET A 243 21.94 6.06 9.36
C MET A 243 22.31 6.34 10.82
N SER A 244 21.36 6.70 11.67
CA SER A 244 21.57 6.54 13.12
C SER A 244 20.98 5.23 13.58
N ILE A 245 21.83 4.22 13.77
CA ILE A 245 21.43 2.96 14.37
C ILE A 245 21.54 3.12 15.89
N ASP A 246 20.39 3.20 16.55
CA ASP A 246 20.32 3.15 18.01
C ASP A 246 19.52 1.91 18.49
N LEU A 247 19.69 1.56 19.74
CA LEU A 247 18.98 0.41 20.34
C LEU A 247 17.46 0.59 20.27
N ARG A 248 16.95 1.81 20.33
CA ARG A 248 15.51 2.10 20.25
C ARG A 248 14.97 1.81 18.85
N ARG A 249 15.76 2.10 17.81
CA ARG A 249 15.39 1.79 16.41
C ARG A 249 15.39 0.30 16.17
N ILE A 250 16.43 -0.43 16.65
CA ILE A 250 16.51 -1.88 16.56
C ILE A 250 15.31 -2.55 17.24
N THR A 251 14.99 -2.16 18.47
CA THR A 251 13.85 -2.74 19.20
C THR A 251 12.51 -2.45 18.51
N ARG A 252 12.34 -1.27 17.89
CA ARG A 252 11.16 -0.96 17.08
C ARG A 252 11.06 -1.86 15.85
N VAL A 253 12.17 -2.10 15.15
CA VAL A 253 12.21 -2.96 13.96
C VAL A 253 11.88 -4.41 14.29
N ILE A 254 12.35 -4.94 15.43
CA ILE A 254 12.01 -6.29 15.86
C ILE A 254 10.51 -6.46 16.14
N THR A 255 9.74 -5.39 16.37
CA THR A 255 8.28 -5.48 16.50
C THR A 255 7.54 -5.56 15.16
N ILE A 256 8.19 -5.33 14.02
CA ILE A 256 7.55 -5.34 12.70
C ILE A 256 6.90 -6.69 12.36
N PRO A 257 7.53 -7.87 12.59
CA PRO A 257 6.88 -9.14 12.31
C PRO A 257 5.54 -9.33 13.03
N TRP A 258 5.47 -8.93 14.31
CA TRP A 258 4.23 -8.93 15.07
C TRP A 258 3.16 -8.06 14.38
N LYS A 259 3.51 -6.81 14.07
CA LYS A 259 2.61 -5.86 13.42
C LYS A 259 2.17 -6.33 12.02
N SER A 260 3.03 -7.05 11.32
CA SER A 260 2.72 -7.60 10.01
C SER A 260 1.75 -8.79 10.09
N TYR A 261 1.91 -9.67 11.09
CA TYR A 261 1.08 -10.86 11.21
C TYR A 261 -0.22 -10.60 11.97
N ILE A 262 -0.26 -9.54 12.77
CA ILE A 262 -1.45 -9.06 13.50
C ILE A 262 -1.57 -7.55 13.25
N PRO A 263 -2.14 -7.14 12.09
CA PRO A 263 -2.11 -5.77 11.59
C PRO A 263 -3.18 -4.90 12.25
N ILE A 264 -2.92 -4.40 13.45
CA ILE A 264 -3.81 -3.45 14.13
C ILE A 264 -3.60 -2.06 13.49
N PRO A 265 -4.60 -1.47 12.80
CA PRO A 265 -4.50 -0.18 12.16
C PRO A 265 -4.21 0.93 13.17
N GLU A 266 -3.38 1.92 12.77
CA GLU A 266 -2.98 3.02 13.67
C GLU A 266 -4.15 3.90 14.12
N PHE A 267 -5.14 4.13 13.25
CA PHE A 267 -6.33 4.89 13.58
C PHE A 267 -7.26 4.17 14.57
N MET A 268 -7.13 2.84 14.71
CA MET A 268 -7.78 2.07 15.77
C MET A 268 -6.98 2.10 17.07
N ASN A 269 -5.74 2.56 17.02
CA ASN A 269 -4.87 2.81 18.17
C ASN A 269 -5.23 4.11 18.92
N THR A 270 -6.50 4.50 18.97
CA THR A 270 -6.90 5.45 20.00
C THR A 270 -6.36 4.91 21.33
N LYS A 271 -5.71 5.76 22.10
CA LYS A 271 -4.91 5.46 23.33
C LYS A 271 -5.46 4.35 24.27
N PHE A 272 -6.68 3.91 24.01
CA PHE A 272 -7.42 2.96 24.84
C PHE A 272 -7.13 1.48 24.53
N ILE A 273 -6.96 1.06 23.26
CA ILE A 273 -6.89 -0.37 22.92
C ILE A 273 -5.46 -0.92 22.98
N VAL A 274 -4.47 -0.21 22.46
CA VAL A 274 -3.09 -0.72 22.39
C VAL A 274 -2.29 -0.46 23.65
N SER A 275 -2.53 0.67 24.34
CA SER A 275 -1.92 0.92 25.65
C SER A 275 -2.42 -0.06 26.73
N THR A 276 -3.64 -0.59 26.58
CA THR A 276 -4.24 -1.51 27.56
C THR A 276 -3.85 -2.97 27.30
N ILE A 277 -3.68 -3.38 26.02
CA ILE A 277 -3.37 -4.78 25.68
C ILE A 277 -1.84 -5.05 25.70
N LEU A 278 -1.02 -4.11 25.23
CA LEU A 278 0.45 -4.25 25.19
C LEU A 278 1.13 -2.92 25.55
N PRO A 279 1.10 -2.50 26.82
CA PRO A 279 1.61 -1.20 27.25
C PRO A 279 3.14 -1.03 27.11
N SER A 280 3.88 -2.11 26.90
CA SER A 280 5.33 -2.09 26.68
C SER A 280 5.72 -2.71 25.32
N ARG A 281 6.90 -2.35 24.81
CA ARG A 281 7.45 -2.96 23.58
C ARG A 281 7.89 -4.42 23.78
N ILE A 282 8.14 -4.85 25.02
CA ILE A 282 8.66 -6.18 25.34
C ILE A 282 7.74 -7.30 24.86
N PRO A 283 6.42 -7.31 25.15
CA PRO A 283 5.51 -8.33 24.63
C PRO A 283 5.50 -8.40 23.10
N SER A 284 5.52 -7.24 22.41
CA SER A 284 5.55 -7.21 20.94
C SER A 284 6.84 -7.80 20.36
N VAL A 285 7.97 -7.59 21.03
CA VAL A 285 9.26 -8.21 20.66
C VAL A 285 9.20 -9.74 20.86
N ILE A 286 8.72 -10.18 22.01
CA ILE A 286 8.60 -11.63 22.32
C ILE A 286 7.68 -12.31 21.31
N LEU A 287 6.51 -11.73 21.02
CA LEU A 287 5.57 -12.27 20.05
C LEU A 287 6.16 -12.29 18.62
N SER A 288 6.91 -11.26 18.23
CA SER A 288 7.64 -11.25 16.94
C SER A 288 8.63 -12.41 16.86
N ILE A 289 9.41 -12.64 17.91
CA ILE A 289 10.38 -13.74 17.96
C ILE A 289 9.65 -15.09 17.88
N ILE A 290 8.57 -15.29 18.64
CA ILE A 290 7.78 -16.52 18.59
C ILE A 290 7.22 -16.77 17.18
N LEU A 291 6.63 -15.76 16.55
CA LEU A 291 6.07 -15.86 15.20
C LEU A 291 7.15 -16.18 14.15
N LEU A 292 8.31 -15.52 14.22
CA LEU A 292 9.45 -15.79 13.34
C LEU A 292 10.01 -17.20 13.55
N CYS A 293 10.23 -17.62 14.82
CA CYS A 293 10.72 -18.95 15.13
C CYS A 293 9.77 -20.04 14.63
N PHE A 294 8.45 -19.86 14.83
CA PHE A 294 7.47 -20.81 14.33
C PHE A 294 7.51 -20.89 12.79
N SER A 295 7.56 -19.75 12.11
CA SER A 295 7.64 -19.68 10.64
C SER A 295 8.92 -20.32 10.11
N LEU A 296 10.08 -20.08 10.74
CA LEU A 296 11.35 -20.70 10.39
C LEU A 296 11.29 -22.22 10.53
N LEU A 297 10.71 -22.71 11.63
CA LEU A 297 10.55 -24.15 11.86
C LEU A 297 9.60 -24.82 10.87
N LEU A 298 8.62 -24.10 10.31
CA LEU A 298 7.80 -24.61 9.20
C LEU A 298 8.63 -24.89 7.95
N PHE A 299 9.69 -24.12 7.71
CA PHE A 299 10.49 -24.19 6.48
C PHE A 299 11.84 -24.89 6.68
N VAL A 300 12.29 -25.17 7.91
CA VAL A 300 13.65 -25.69 8.19
C VAL A 300 13.99 -26.98 7.45
N ARG A 301 12.98 -27.80 7.10
CA ARG A 301 13.14 -29.03 6.31
C ARG A 301 13.10 -28.80 4.79
N LYS A 302 13.05 -27.55 4.33
CA LYS A 302 12.97 -27.13 2.92
C LYS A 302 14.03 -26.07 2.65
N PRO A 303 15.29 -26.44 2.32
CA PRO A 303 16.43 -25.51 2.28
C PRO A 303 16.24 -24.29 1.39
N VAL A 304 15.59 -24.48 0.23
CA VAL A 304 15.31 -23.37 -0.70
C VAL A 304 14.33 -22.38 -0.10
N VAL A 305 13.27 -22.86 0.54
CA VAL A 305 12.23 -22.01 1.12
C VAL A 305 12.71 -21.27 2.36
N ILE A 306 13.47 -21.97 3.25
CA ILE A 306 14.03 -21.30 4.44
C ILE A 306 15.04 -20.23 4.05
N PHE A 307 15.86 -20.46 3.01
CA PHE A 307 16.77 -19.45 2.48
C PHE A 307 15.99 -18.23 1.98
N LEU A 308 14.95 -18.43 1.17
CA LEU A 308 14.09 -17.35 0.69
C LEU A 308 13.47 -16.56 1.85
N TYR A 309 12.88 -17.29 2.82
CA TYR A 309 12.20 -16.64 3.95
C TYR A 309 13.17 -15.83 4.81
N ILE A 310 14.35 -16.37 5.12
CA ILE A 310 15.38 -15.69 5.92
C ILE A 310 15.92 -14.47 5.17
N SER A 311 16.37 -14.64 3.92
CA SER A 311 17.01 -13.57 3.17
C SER A 311 16.06 -12.39 2.93
N ALA A 312 14.80 -12.67 2.56
CA ALA A 312 13.82 -11.63 2.33
C ALA A 312 13.35 -10.96 3.65
N THR A 313 13.16 -11.73 4.74
CA THR A 313 12.82 -11.17 6.05
C THR A 313 13.94 -10.26 6.57
N ILE A 314 15.19 -10.72 6.53
CA ILE A 314 16.34 -9.91 6.95
C ILE A 314 16.45 -8.68 6.07
N GLY A 315 16.34 -8.81 4.74
CA GLY A 315 16.40 -7.67 3.82
C GLY A 315 15.36 -6.61 4.14
N LEU A 316 14.09 -6.99 4.33
CA LEU A 316 12.99 -6.08 4.67
C LEU A 316 13.19 -5.40 6.03
N LEU A 317 13.65 -6.15 7.04
CA LEU A 317 13.93 -5.60 8.38
C LEU A 317 15.16 -4.68 8.38
N MET A 318 16.22 -5.03 7.65
CA MET A 318 17.38 -4.18 7.48
C MET A 318 17.03 -2.87 6.77
N PHE A 319 16.24 -2.91 5.70
CA PHE A 319 15.73 -1.71 5.04
C PHE A 319 14.96 -0.83 6.02
N SER A 320 14.07 -1.43 6.82
CA SER A 320 13.30 -0.70 7.84
C SER A 320 14.20 -0.12 8.95
N CYS A 321 15.31 -0.78 9.25
CA CYS A 321 16.28 -0.32 10.24
C CYS A 321 17.16 0.81 9.70
N LEU A 322 17.66 0.68 8.48
CA LEU A 322 18.70 1.56 7.95
C LEU A 322 18.14 2.78 7.20
N ILE A 323 17.05 2.60 6.46
CA ILE A 323 16.59 3.59 5.49
C ILE A 323 15.24 4.18 5.91
N HIS A 324 14.19 3.39 5.89
CA HIS A 324 12.83 3.85 6.14
C HIS A 324 12.08 2.88 7.03
N PHE A 325 11.73 3.30 8.25
CA PHE A 325 11.02 2.43 9.19
C PHE A 325 9.74 1.87 8.60
N GLY A 326 9.02 2.69 7.85
CA GLY A 326 7.77 2.31 7.20
C GLY A 326 6.56 2.34 8.13
N GLU A 327 5.40 2.16 7.51
CA GLU A 327 4.09 2.09 8.12
C GLU A 327 3.52 0.69 7.96
N LEU A 328 2.33 0.42 8.51
CA LEU A 328 1.68 -0.90 8.48
C LEU A 328 1.55 -1.45 7.05
N ARG A 329 1.23 -0.58 6.07
CA ARG A 329 1.17 -0.93 4.63
C ARG A 329 2.48 -1.49 4.06
N HIS A 330 3.61 -1.01 4.58
CA HIS A 330 4.95 -1.49 4.20
C HIS A 330 5.26 -2.82 4.87
N HIS A 331 4.94 -2.92 6.17
CA HIS A 331 5.17 -4.12 6.98
C HIS A 331 4.36 -5.32 6.46
N GLY A 332 3.22 -5.08 5.81
CA GLY A 332 2.40 -6.12 5.19
C GLY A 332 3.14 -7.01 4.21
N HIS A 333 4.25 -6.54 3.62
CA HIS A 333 5.07 -7.35 2.73
C HIS A 333 5.71 -8.56 3.42
N LEU A 334 5.97 -8.51 4.75
CA LEU A 334 6.41 -9.70 5.51
C LEU A 334 5.30 -10.76 5.60
N PHE A 335 4.05 -10.35 5.78
CA PHE A 335 2.92 -11.28 5.77
C PHE A 335 2.72 -11.89 4.37
N ILE A 336 2.75 -11.07 3.32
CA ILE A 336 2.66 -11.55 1.93
C ILE A 336 3.82 -12.50 1.60
N LEU A 337 5.04 -12.21 2.08
CA LEU A 337 6.20 -13.09 1.95
C LEU A 337 5.95 -14.45 2.64
N LEU A 338 5.39 -14.46 3.87
CA LEU A 338 5.04 -15.70 4.55
C LEU A 338 4.05 -16.53 3.71
N ILE A 339 2.99 -15.92 3.17
CA ILE A 339 2.00 -16.58 2.30
C ILE A 339 2.68 -17.13 1.04
N ALA A 340 3.56 -16.36 0.40
CA ALA A 340 4.32 -16.79 -0.77
C ALA A 340 5.26 -17.97 -0.45
N CYS A 341 5.99 -17.93 0.68
CA CYS A 341 6.84 -19.02 1.12
C CYS A 341 6.03 -20.28 1.47
N LEU A 342 4.86 -20.15 2.09
CA LEU A 342 3.95 -21.27 2.33
C LEU A 342 3.48 -21.89 1.01
N TRP A 343 3.16 -21.08 0.01
CA TRP A 343 2.77 -21.56 -1.33
C TRP A 343 3.94 -22.26 -2.04
N ILE A 344 5.09 -21.59 -2.13
CA ILE A 344 6.29 -22.15 -2.76
C ILE A 344 6.76 -23.43 -2.05
N SER A 345 6.53 -23.53 -0.73
CA SER A 345 6.93 -24.70 0.05
C SER A 345 6.32 -26.01 -0.46
N ASP A 346 5.17 -25.97 -1.12
CA ASP A 346 4.50 -27.17 -1.63
C ASP A 346 5.14 -27.74 -2.89
N TYR A 347 6.07 -27.01 -3.53
CA TYR A 347 6.89 -27.53 -4.62
C TYR A 347 8.12 -28.31 -4.16
N TYR A 348 8.39 -28.38 -2.85
CA TYR A 348 9.57 -29.03 -2.28
C TYR A 348 9.20 -30.13 -1.29
N THR A 349 9.95 -31.22 -1.32
CA THR A 349 9.85 -32.29 -0.33
C THR A 349 10.65 -31.95 0.92
N ASP A 350 10.23 -32.50 2.06
CA ASP A 350 10.95 -32.35 3.32
C ASP A 350 12.23 -33.19 3.33
N ILE A 351 13.36 -32.59 3.69
CA ILE A 351 14.59 -33.33 3.98
C ILE A 351 14.64 -33.76 5.45
N LYS A 352 15.42 -34.81 5.75
CA LYS A 352 15.72 -35.22 7.11
C LYS A 352 16.91 -34.40 7.64
N LEU A 353 16.71 -33.73 8.77
CA LEU A 353 17.78 -32.97 9.42
C LEU A 353 18.68 -33.91 10.26
N LYS A 354 19.95 -33.54 10.44
CA LYS A 354 20.88 -34.29 11.29
C LYS A 354 20.48 -34.21 12.76
N SER A 355 19.97 -33.06 13.23
CA SER A 355 19.54 -32.88 14.62
C SER A 355 18.15 -33.46 14.87
N LEU A 356 18.03 -34.34 15.85
CA LEU A 356 16.76 -34.93 16.31
C LEU A 356 15.83 -33.87 16.89
N LEU A 357 16.37 -32.90 17.64
CA LEU A 357 15.61 -31.80 18.22
C LEU A 357 14.90 -30.97 17.13
N PHE A 358 15.63 -30.48 16.12
CA PHE A 358 15.04 -29.70 15.04
C PHE A 358 14.06 -30.50 14.20
N ASN A 359 14.26 -31.82 14.00
CA ASN A 359 13.27 -32.66 13.34
C ASN A 359 11.97 -32.77 14.15
N ASN A 360 12.05 -32.87 15.47
CA ASN A 360 10.89 -32.97 16.38
C ASN A 360 10.12 -31.65 16.40
N LEU A 361 10.82 -30.50 16.53
CA LEU A 361 10.22 -29.17 16.50
C LEU A 361 9.56 -28.89 15.15
N ALA A 362 10.23 -29.23 14.05
CA ALA A 362 9.65 -29.06 12.70
C ALA A 362 8.39 -29.94 12.51
N ARG A 363 8.38 -31.18 13.05
CA ARG A 363 7.17 -32.03 13.01
C ARG A 363 6.04 -31.44 13.85
N PHE A 364 6.34 -30.88 15.01
CA PHE A 364 5.38 -30.18 15.84
C PHE A 364 4.79 -29.00 15.10
N CYS A 365 5.59 -28.08 14.56
CA CYS A 365 5.12 -26.93 13.79
C CYS A 365 4.30 -27.35 12.56
N LYS A 366 4.72 -28.41 11.84
CA LYS A 366 3.98 -28.95 10.69
C LYS A 366 2.60 -29.48 11.10
N LYS A 367 2.48 -30.16 12.26
CA LYS A 367 1.19 -30.63 12.83
C LYS A 367 0.23 -29.47 13.08
N TYR A 368 0.73 -28.33 13.55
CA TYR A 368 -0.07 -27.16 13.88
C TYR A 368 -0.12 -26.10 12.76
N LYS A 369 0.53 -26.32 11.60
CA LYS A 369 0.57 -25.40 10.44
C LYS A 369 -0.81 -24.82 10.11
N ASN A 370 -1.82 -25.68 9.91
CA ASN A 370 -3.16 -25.24 9.51
C ASN A 370 -3.84 -24.38 10.58
N ARG A 371 -3.70 -24.73 11.87
CA ARG A 371 -4.25 -23.94 12.98
C ARG A 371 -3.58 -22.57 13.07
N PHE A 372 -2.26 -22.52 12.90
CA PHE A 372 -1.49 -21.28 12.88
C PHE A 372 -1.94 -20.36 11.75
N ILE A 373 -2.03 -20.88 10.52
CA ILE A 373 -2.46 -20.11 9.35
C ILE A 373 -3.89 -19.62 9.52
N VAL A 374 -4.82 -20.49 9.90
CA VAL A 374 -6.23 -20.11 10.12
C VAL A 374 -6.35 -19.07 11.23
N GLY A 375 -5.60 -19.22 12.33
CA GLY A 375 -5.60 -18.25 13.43
C GLY A 375 -5.17 -16.85 12.97
N ILE A 376 -4.04 -16.74 12.27
CA ILE A 376 -3.56 -15.45 11.70
C ILE A 376 -4.59 -14.88 10.73
N LEU A 377 -5.07 -15.68 9.78
CA LEU A 377 -6.03 -15.21 8.77
C LEU A 377 -7.38 -14.80 9.37
N SER A 378 -7.83 -15.45 10.46
CA SER A 378 -9.04 -15.04 11.19
C SER A 378 -8.88 -13.68 11.85
N ILE A 379 -7.70 -13.41 12.43
CA ILE A 379 -7.37 -12.10 13.00
C ILE A 379 -7.37 -11.04 11.88
N HIS A 380 -6.76 -11.35 10.73
CA HIS A 380 -6.78 -10.46 9.57
C HIS A 380 -8.21 -10.17 9.09
N LEU A 381 -9.10 -11.17 9.07
CA LEU A 381 -10.50 -10.97 8.70
C LEU A 381 -11.19 -9.98 9.67
N ILE A 382 -11.05 -10.20 10.98
CA ILE A 382 -11.66 -9.33 12.00
C ILE A 382 -11.14 -7.90 11.85
N LEU A 383 -9.82 -7.73 11.70
CA LEU A 383 -9.21 -6.41 11.56
C LEU A 383 -9.54 -5.75 10.21
N GLY A 384 -9.67 -6.51 9.14
CA GLY A 384 -10.10 -6.02 7.83
C GLY A 384 -11.53 -5.49 7.84
N LEU A 385 -12.45 -6.23 8.46
CA LEU A 385 -13.84 -5.81 8.64
C LEU A 385 -13.93 -4.58 9.56
N ALA A 386 -13.17 -4.54 10.64
CA ALA A 386 -13.14 -3.40 11.55
C ALA A 386 -12.56 -2.14 10.88
N ALA A 387 -11.51 -2.27 10.08
CA ALA A 387 -10.91 -1.16 9.33
C ALA A 387 -11.86 -0.62 8.26
N SER A 388 -12.48 -1.50 7.48
CA SER A 388 -13.51 -1.12 6.50
C SER A 388 -14.69 -0.43 7.16
N GLY A 389 -15.17 -0.97 8.29
CA GLY A 389 -16.26 -0.36 9.07
C GLY A 389 -15.89 1.03 9.59
N ALA A 390 -14.68 1.21 10.11
CA ALA A 390 -14.21 2.52 10.57
C ALA A 390 -14.20 3.56 9.43
N ASP A 391 -13.70 3.18 8.27
CA ASP A 391 -13.64 4.03 7.06
C ASP A 391 -15.05 4.33 6.49
N TRP A 392 -16.03 3.47 6.72
CA TRP A 392 -17.41 3.72 6.30
C TRP A 392 -18.13 4.76 7.16
N PHE A 393 -17.79 4.85 8.46
CA PHE A 393 -18.44 5.75 9.40
C PHE A 393 -17.68 7.05 9.64
N TYR A 394 -16.37 7.07 9.38
CA TYR A 394 -15.53 8.25 9.54
C TYR A 394 -14.77 8.50 8.23
N PRO A 395 -14.83 9.73 7.68
CA PRO A 395 -14.09 10.04 6.46
C PRO A 395 -12.59 9.84 6.68
N PHE A 396 -11.94 9.15 5.74
CA PHE A 396 -10.49 8.93 5.81
C PHE A 396 -9.74 10.25 5.68
N SER A 397 -10.22 11.13 4.79
CA SER A 397 -9.75 12.50 4.57
C SER A 397 -10.96 13.45 4.46
N ALA A 398 -10.87 14.66 5.00
CA ALA A 398 -11.90 15.67 4.79
C ALA A 398 -11.76 16.42 3.43
N GLY A 399 -10.81 16.02 2.59
CA GLY A 399 -10.51 16.73 1.33
C GLY A 399 -11.63 16.67 0.29
N LYS A 400 -12.32 15.54 0.18
CA LYS A 400 -13.45 15.36 -0.74
C LYS A 400 -14.65 16.22 -0.34
N GLU A 401 -14.99 16.24 0.95
CA GLU A 401 -16.06 17.07 1.49
C GLU A 401 -15.75 18.56 1.31
N THR A 402 -14.49 18.95 1.57
CA THR A 402 -14.00 20.32 1.35
C THR A 402 -14.12 20.74 -0.12
N ALA A 403 -13.66 19.90 -1.05
CA ALA A 403 -13.75 20.18 -2.48
C ALA A 403 -15.21 20.25 -2.96
N LYS A 404 -16.09 19.38 -2.44
CA LYS A 404 -17.51 19.42 -2.73
C LYS A 404 -18.13 20.76 -2.29
N PHE A 405 -17.87 21.20 -1.07
CA PHE A 405 -18.36 22.48 -0.56
C PHE A 405 -17.91 23.66 -1.44
N ILE A 406 -16.63 23.68 -1.85
CA ILE A 406 -16.08 24.71 -2.73
C ILE A 406 -16.85 24.75 -4.06
N LYS A 407 -17.15 23.59 -4.65
CA LYS A 407 -17.96 23.49 -5.90
C LYS A 407 -19.41 23.92 -5.69
N ASP A 408 -20.05 23.42 -4.65
CA ASP A 408 -21.46 23.72 -4.33
C ASP A 408 -21.69 25.23 -4.11
N LYS A 409 -20.66 25.93 -3.58
CA LYS A 409 -20.66 27.39 -3.41
C LYS A 409 -20.10 28.17 -4.62
N GLN A 410 -19.81 27.49 -5.75
CA GLN A 410 -19.28 28.08 -6.97
C GLN A 410 -17.95 28.85 -6.78
N MET A 411 -17.14 28.44 -5.79
CA MET A 411 -15.84 29.05 -5.50
C MET A 411 -14.66 28.32 -6.19
N ASP A 412 -14.95 27.29 -6.98
CA ASP A 412 -13.93 26.45 -7.62
C ASP A 412 -13.15 27.18 -8.74
N ASN A 413 -13.66 28.32 -9.23
CA ASN A 413 -12.96 29.17 -10.18
C ASN A 413 -12.10 30.27 -9.54
N MET A 414 -12.20 30.48 -8.24
CA MET A 414 -11.42 31.49 -7.52
C MET A 414 -9.91 31.15 -7.51
N LEU A 415 -9.09 32.17 -7.27
CA LEU A 415 -7.69 31.98 -6.93
C LEU A 415 -7.62 31.25 -5.58
N MET A 416 -6.81 30.18 -5.49
CA MET A 416 -6.68 29.38 -4.28
C MET A 416 -5.25 29.37 -3.77
N LEU A 417 -5.11 29.46 -2.44
CA LEU A 417 -3.84 29.35 -1.75
C LEU A 417 -3.93 28.28 -0.65
N GLY A 418 -2.94 27.38 -0.61
CA GLY A 418 -2.72 26.46 0.51
C GLY A 418 -1.33 26.65 1.10
N ASP A 419 -1.18 26.52 2.41
CA ASP A 419 0.16 26.62 3.00
C ASP A 419 0.95 25.34 2.79
N MET A 420 0.61 24.28 3.50
CA MET A 420 1.25 22.97 3.30
C MET A 420 0.74 22.32 2.02
N ASP A 421 1.67 22.04 1.08
CA ASP A 421 1.34 21.46 -0.21
C ASP A 421 0.71 20.04 -0.09
N PHE A 422 1.13 19.21 0.90
CA PHE A 422 0.67 17.84 1.02
C PHE A 422 -0.83 17.70 1.42
N PRO A 423 -1.44 18.45 2.36
CA PRO A 423 -2.89 18.41 2.56
C PRO A 423 -3.64 19.18 1.48
N ALA A 424 -3.12 20.34 1.03
CA ALA A 424 -3.80 21.16 0.03
C ALA A 424 -3.89 20.45 -1.33
N SER A 425 -2.93 19.58 -1.67
CA SER A 425 -2.96 18.76 -2.91
C SER A 425 -4.15 17.80 -2.97
N VAL A 426 -4.69 17.38 -1.82
CA VAL A 426 -5.90 16.53 -1.76
C VAL A 426 -7.09 17.29 -2.33
N VAL A 427 -7.31 18.52 -1.86
CA VAL A 427 -8.38 19.38 -2.38
C VAL A 427 -8.14 19.73 -3.84
N ALA A 428 -6.89 20.05 -4.23
CA ALA A 428 -6.49 20.28 -5.63
C ALA A 428 -6.86 19.10 -6.53
N GLY A 429 -6.64 17.87 -6.06
CA GLY A 429 -6.97 16.64 -6.78
C GLY A 429 -8.46 16.46 -7.02
N TYR A 430 -9.30 16.65 -6.01
CA TYR A 430 -10.76 16.55 -6.15
C TYR A 430 -11.37 17.69 -6.95
N LEU A 431 -10.78 18.89 -6.90
CA LEU A 431 -11.21 20.02 -7.72
C LEU A 431 -10.70 19.94 -9.15
N ASN A 432 -9.69 19.12 -9.41
CA ASN A 432 -8.93 19.10 -10.66
C ASN A 432 -8.34 20.50 -11.01
N ARG A 433 -7.76 21.17 -9.99
CA ARG A 433 -7.23 22.53 -10.09
C ARG A 433 -5.80 22.59 -9.57
N LYS A 434 -5.04 23.58 -10.04
CA LYS A 434 -3.76 23.97 -9.44
C LYS A 434 -4.01 25.00 -8.36
N ILE A 435 -3.35 24.85 -7.22
CA ILE A 435 -3.40 25.74 -6.05
C ILE A 435 -2.01 26.35 -5.88
N TYR A 436 -1.95 27.60 -5.42
CA TYR A 436 -0.69 28.20 -5.01
C TYR A 436 -0.29 27.65 -3.63
N TYR A 437 0.88 27.02 -3.54
CA TYR A 437 1.42 26.49 -2.30
C TYR A 437 2.47 27.46 -1.74
N THR A 438 2.25 28.03 -0.55
CA THR A 438 3.24 28.90 0.08
C THR A 438 4.50 28.12 0.43
N GLN A 439 4.36 26.94 0.98
CA GLN A 439 5.48 26.08 1.37
C GLN A 439 6.48 25.82 0.25
N SER A 440 6.03 25.67 -0.98
CA SER A 440 6.88 25.42 -2.16
C SER A 440 6.97 26.63 -3.10
N ASN A 441 6.34 27.76 -2.76
CA ASN A 441 6.31 29.02 -3.50
C ASN A 441 5.98 28.84 -4.99
N ARG A 442 4.95 28.02 -5.30
CA ARG A 442 4.57 27.69 -6.68
C ARG A 442 3.10 27.35 -6.83
N PHE A 443 2.57 27.51 -8.04
CA PHE A 443 1.33 26.86 -8.44
C PHE A 443 1.57 25.40 -8.79
N GLY A 444 0.76 24.50 -8.26
CA GLY A 444 0.86 23.08 -8.51
C GLY A 444 -0.37 22.29 -8.05
N SER A 445 -0.41 21.03 -8.41
CA SER A 445 -1.43 20.08 -7.96
C SER A 445 -0.85 18.99 -7.07
N PHE A 446 0.42 18.64 -7.27
CA PHE A 446 1.14 17.60 -6.54
C PHE A 446 2.38 18.16 -5.83
N ILE A 447 2.92 17.36 -4.90
CA ILE A 447 4.07 17.73 -4.08
C ILE A 447 5.37 17.43 -4.83
N ILE A 448 6.37 18.29 -4.69
CA ILE A 448 7.76 18.00 -5.05
C ILE A 448 8.58 18.00 -3.76
N TRP A 449 9.07 16.83 -3.37
CA TRP A 449 9.80 16.64 -2.11
C TRP A 449 11.24 17.12 -2.22
N ASN A 450 11.45 18.42 -2.50
CA ASN A 450 12.77 19.03 -2.58
C ASN A 450 13.07 19.88 -1.32
N ASN A 451 14.32 20.36 -1.21
CA ASN A 451 14.80 21.20 -0.10
C ASN A 451 14.35 22.67 -0.17
N LYS A 452 13.59 23.05 -1.21
CA LYS A 452 13.04 24.41 -1.36
C LYS A 452 11.76 24.63 -0.57
N ARG A 453 11.22 23.57 0.04
CA ARG A 453 10.01 23.64 0.85
C ARG A 453 10.34 24.28 2.21
N GLY A 454 9.72 25.42 2.50
CA GLY A 454 9.89 26.17 3.75
C GLY A 454 8.68 26.04 4.69
N ASN A 455 8.87 26.42 5.94
CA ASN A 455 7.76 26.64 6.87
C ASN A 455 7.50 28.14 6.96
N HIS A 456 6.23 28.55 6.97
CA HIS A 456 5.81 29.94 7.01
C HIS A 456 5.01 30.22 8.28
N SER A 457 5.19 31.41 8.82
CA SER A 457 4.34 31.94 9.88
C SER A 457 2.97 32.37 9.34
N ALA A 458 1.98 32.50 10.19
CA ALA A 458 0.65 33.03 9.80
C ALA A 458 0.77 34.38 9.10
N TYR A 459 1.63 35.27 9.59
CA TYR A 459 1.90 36.57 8.97
C TYR A 459 2.43 36.44 7.52
N GLU A 460 3.40 35.59 7.28
CA GLU A 460 3.98 35.39 5.92
C GLU A 460 2.95 34.81 4.95
N ILE A 461 2.10 33.89 5.42
CA ILE A 461 1.00 33.32 4.62
C ILE A 461 -0.01 34.40 4.26
N LEU A 462 -0.44 35.20 5.22
CA LEU A 462 -1.40 36.29 5.01
C LEU A 462 -0.81 37.37 4.10
N LYS A 463 0.45 37.74 4.28
CA LYS A 463 1.18 38.65 3.40
C LYS A 463 1.21 38.14 1.95
N LYS A 464 1.50 36.83 1.76
CA LYS A 464 1.52 36.22 0.43
C LYS A 464 0.14 36.17 -0.19
N ALA A 465 -0.89 35.86 0.58
CA ALA A 465 -2.28 35.89 0.11
C ALA A 465 -2.65 37.31 -0.34
N GLN A 466 -2.29 38.34 0.43
CA GLN A 466 -2.51 39.73 0.06
C GLN A 466 -1.76 40.15 -1.22
N GLU A 467 -0.48 39.78 -1.35
CA GLU A 467 0.29 40.03 -2.56
C GLU A 467 -0.42 39.47 -3.81
N LEU A 468 -0.88 38.21 -3.71
CA LEU A 468 -1.59 37.55 -4.82
C LEU A 468 -2.93 38.22 -5.11
N THR A 469 -3.69 38.60 -4.07
CA THR A 469 -4.97 39.32 -4.19
C THR A 469 -4.78 40.65 -4.92
N LEU A 470 -3.75 41.43 -4.57
CA LEU A 470 -3.44 42.69 -5.20
C LEU A 470 -2.95 42.53 -6.66
N GLN A 471 -2.09 41.53 -6.90
CA GLN A 471 -1.59 41.26 -8.25
C GLN A 471 -2.69 40.85 -9.23
N ARG A 472 -3.63 40.01 -8.76
CA ARG A 472 -4.71 39.47 -9.60
C ARG A 472 -5.97 40.34 -9.59
N LYS A 473 -6.10 41.24 -8.63
CA LYS A 473 -7.30 42.07 -8.40
C LYS A 473 -8.56 41.24 -8.21
N GLU A 474 -8.45 40.14 -7.51
CA GLU A 474 -9.54 39.21 -7.24
C GLU A 474 -9.45 38.64 -5.82
N ASP A 475 -10.59 38.17 -5.29
CA ASP A 475 -10.67 37.52 -3.98
C ASP A 475 -9.93 36.19 -4.03
N ILE A 476 -9.33 35.78 -2.90
CA ILE A 476 -8.57 34.53 -2.78
C ILE A 476 -9.17 33.63 -1.71
N LEU A 477 -9.29 32.35 -2.04
CA LEU A 477 -9.71 31.29 -1.13
C LEU A 477 -8.48 30.63 -0.50
N LEU A 478 -8.34 30.72 0.82
CA LEU A 478 -7.28 30.04 1.56
C LEU A 478 -7.78 28.68 2.06
N ILE A 479 -7.00 27.64 1.81
CA ILE A 479 -7.27 26.24 2.16
C ILE A 479 -6.19 25.79 3.14
N MET A 480 -6.51 25.85 4.44
CA MET A 480 -5.56 25.55 5.51
C MET A 480 -5.90 24.20 6.16
N ASN A 481 -4.89 23.45 6.59
CA ASN A 481 -5.09 22.20 7.33
C ASN A 481 -5.01 22.39 8.86
N TYR A 482 -4.89 23.61 9.31
CA TYR A 482 -4.93 24.08 10.71
C TYR A 482 -5.66 25.41 10.77
N GLU A 483 -6.07 25.81 11.97
CA GLU A 483 -6.72 27.10 12.18
C GLU A 483 -5.69 28.22 12.08
N LEU A 484 -5.90 29.14 11.12
CA LEU A 484 -5.00 30.25 10.84
C LEU A 484 -5.33 31.41 11.80
N ASP A 485 -4.30 31.99 12.43
CA ASP A 485 -4.42 33.25 13.12
C ASP A 485 -4.50 34.40 12.10
N ILE A 486 -5.68 35.02 12.03
CA ILE A 486 -5.98 36.08 11.07
C ILE A 486 -5.84 37.50 11.69
N SER A 487 -5.36 37.62 12.92
CA SER A 487 -5.25 38.91 13.62
C SER A 487 -4.31 39.91 12.95
N SER A 488 -3.32 39.43 12.21
CA SER A 488 -2.34 40.24 11.48
C SER A 488 -2.72 40.49 9.99
N ALA A 489 -3.93 40.15 9.58
CA ALA A 489 -4.37 40.38 8.21
C ALA A 489 -4.62 41.85 7.93
N LEU A 490 -4.07 42.38 6.83
CA LEU A 490 -4.29 43.76 6.38
C LEU A 490 -5.55 43.90 5.52
N ASN A 491 -5.90 42.86 4.78
CA ASN A 491 -7.13 42.78 3.98
C ASN A 491 -8.26 42.13 4.79
N PRO A 492 -9.53 42.42 4.51
CA PRO A 492 -10.65 41.73 5.12
C PRO A 492 -10.58 40.24 4.83
N ILE A 493 -10.55 39.44 5.88
CA ILE A 493 -10.51 37.97 5.82
C ILE A 493 -11.56 37.39 6.75
N VAL A 494 -12.30 36.39 6.27
CA VAL A 494 -13.36 35.72 7.02
C VAL A 494 -13.19 34.22 6.93
N LYS A 495 -13.29 33.52 8.07
CA LYS A 495 -13.41 32.05 8.10
C LYS A 495 -14.80 31.64 7.59
N ILE A 496 -14.84 30.85 6.51
CA ILE A 496 -16.08 30.44 5.85
C ILE A 496 -16.61 29.14 6.45
N LYS A 497 -15.74 28.14 6.56
CA LYS A 497 -16.13 26.77 6.93
C LYS A 497 -14.94 26.02 7.52
N GLU A 498 -15.24 25.01 8.34
CA GLU A 498 -14.25 24.06 8.82
C GLU A 498 -14.74 22.61 8.68
N PHE A 499 -13.80 21.70 8.38
CA PHE A 499 -14.01 20.27 8.20
C PHE A 499 -13.03 19.51 9.12
N LYS A 500 -13.50 19.15 10.32
CA LYS A 500 -12.65 18.58 11.39
C LYS A 500 -12.67 17.05 11.47
N LYS A 501 -13.63 16.40 10.80
CA LYS A 501 -13.76 14.95 10.84
C LYS A 501 -12.83 14.34 9.80
N SER A 502 -11.76 13.67 10.25
CA SER A 502 -10.82 12.94 9.39
C SER A 502 -10.06 11.91 10.22
N ILE A 503 -9.91 10.68 9.68
CA ILE A 503 -9.03 9.65 10.22
C ILE A 503 -7.57 10.12 10.14
N VAL A 504 -7.17 10.72 9.01
CA VAL A 504 -5.82 11.32 8.83
C VAL A 504 -5.75 12.67 9.56
N PRO A 505 -4.95 12.81 10.63
CA PRO A 505 -5.03 13.97 11.52
C PRO A 505 -4.75 15.32 10.86
N ASN A 506 -3.92 15.36 9.82
CA ASN A 506 -3.49 16.58 9.13
C ASN A 506 -4.24 16.82 7.80
N GLU A 507 -5.33 16.10 7.56
CA GLU A 507 -6.25 16.32 6.44
C GLU A 507 -7.63 16.78 6.92
N LYS A 508 -7.62 17.66 7.92
CA LYS A 508 -8.70 18.54 8.34
C LYS A 508 -8.54 19.86 7.61
N TYR A 509 -9.64 20.56 7.33
CA TYR A 509 -9.54 21.80 6.55
C TYR A 509 -10.33 22.95 7.17
N TYR A 510 -9.75 24.14 7.01
CA TYR A 510 -10.30 25.44 7.41
C TYR A 510 -10.24 26.34 6.20
N LEU A 511 -11.39 26.84 5.77
CA LEU A 511 -11.52 27.71 4.61
C LEU A 511 -11.66 29.16 5.05
N TYR A 512 -10.85 30.04 4.44
CA TYR A 512 -10.91 31.48 4.63
C TYR A 512 -11.06 32.16 3.28
N LEU A 513 -11.87 33.24 3.23
CA LEU A 513 -11.98 34.12 2.09
C LEU A 513 -11.31 35.45 2.43
N MET A 514 -10.30 35.86 1.66
CA MET A 514 -9.68 37.19 1.75
C MET A 514 -10.16 38.00 0.56
N SER A 515 -10.70 39.19 0.84
CA SER A 515 -11.25 40.08 -0.17
C SER A 515 -10.19 41.00 -0.78
N TYR A 516 -10.33 41.29 -2.06
CA TYR A 516 -9.56 42.32 -2.75
C TYR A 516 -9.99 43.72 -2.32
N ASP A 517 -11.31 43.96 -2.21
CA ASP A 517 -11.86 45.26 -1.84
C ASP A 517 -11.77 45.53 -0.32
N THR A 518 -11.12 46.62 0.04
CA THR A 518 -10.98 47.06 1.43
C THR A 518 -12.21 47.79 1.98
N VAL A 519 -13.14 48.21 1.10
CA VAL A 519 -14.30 49.03 1.44
C VAL A 519 -15.61 48.31 1.11
N GLY A 520 -16.38 47.97 2.16
CA GLY A 520 -17.80 47.57 2.01
C GLY A 520 -18.14 46.09 1.90
N THR A 521 -17.16 45.17 1.89
CA THR A 521 -17.37 43.75 1.51
C THR A 521 -17.82 42.84 2.64
N SER A 522 -17.69 43.21 3.90
CA SER A 522 -18.14 42.37 5.04
C SER A 522 -19.64 42.02 4.97
N CYS A 523 -20.45 42.89 4.37
CA CYS A 523 -21.88 42.70 4.22
C CYS A 523 -22.25 41.85 2.99
N ARG A 524 -21.46 41.95 1.89
CA ARG A 524 -21.67 41.17 0.64
C ARG A 524 -21.32 39.72 0.81
N ILE A 525 -20.19 39.43 1.49
CA ILE A 525 -19.71 38.07 1.77
C ILE A 525 -20.71 37.32 2.67
N LYS A 526 -21.26 37.94 3.72
CA LYS A 526 -22.31 37.33 4.55
C LYS A 526 -23.58 36.96 3.77
N LYS A 527 -23.98 37.79 2.78
CA LYS A 527 -25.18 37.52 1.97
C LYS A 527 -24.99 36.39 0.90
N GLN A 528 -23.78 36.12 0.44
CA GLN A 528 -23.50 35.03 -0.50
C GLN A 528 -23.25 33.69 0.18
N LEU A 529 -22.91 33.67 1.46
CA LEU A 529 -22.61 32.45 2.24
C LEU A 529 -23.82 31.91 3.01
N LEU A 530 -24.87 32.70 3.23
CA LEU A 530 -26.19 32.26 3.70
C LEU A 530 -27.04 31.78 2.52
#